data_a0e507200435d75887f3de968dc43343
#
_entry.id   a0e507200435d75887f3de968dc43343
#
_cell.length_a   1.000
_cell.length_b   1.000
_cell.length_c   1.000
_cell.angle_alpha   90.00
_cell.angle_beta   90.00
_cell.angle_gamma   90.00
#
_symmetry.space_group_name_H-M   'P 1'
#
loop_
_entity.id
_entity.type
_entity.pdbx_description
1 polymer ?
#
loop_
_entity_poly.entity_id
_entity_poly.type
_entity_poly.pdbx_seq_one_letter_code
_entity_poly.pdbx_strand_id
1 'polypeptide(L)'
;PIPSRGLGDVYKRQILLTIGFGLLAYSLSTFADERKDRSLIFWRSLPVSDLTTVLSKVLLVVLVVPLMVIPHIILLQLVAMISASIFFTTNDIVSFGWLWGSYILTDWFRIVFSLWAQALWSLPLFVWLMLAGTYATRPIAGAIIPPVVLIVLERIIFKTNTVLEFIENRVGFWSRADSFPKEYNEIRVVDISDIFLLFSSQAFWIGIFASMVIIAGIVYVLSL
;
A
#
# COMPACT_ATOMS: atom_id res chain seq x y z
N PRO A 1 -15.02 31.05 -7.77
CA PRO A 1 -14.91 30.46 -6.45
C PRO A 1 -14.06 29.19 -6.56
N ILE A 2 -12.89 29.21 -5.94
CA ILE A 2 -12.03 28.02 -5.86
C ILE A 2 -12.80 27.04 -4.98
N PRO A 3 -13.13 25.83 -5.47
CA PRO A 3 -13.83 24.87 -4.65
C PRO A 3 -12.94 24.51 -3.46
N SER A 4 -13.43 24.75 -2.25
CA SER A 4 -12.77 24.46 -0.98
C SER A 4 -12.41 22.97 -0.76
N ARG A 5 -12.76 22.11 -1.71
CA ARG A 5 -12.39 20.69 -1.81
C ARG A 5 -10.90 20.44 -2.14
N GLY A 6 -10.12 21.45 -2.57
CA GLY A 6 -8.83 21.21 -3.18
C GLY A 6 -7.66 21.00 -2.22
N LEU A 7 -7.55 21.76 -1.13
CA LEU A 7 -6.33 21.76 -0.31
C LEU A 7 -6.19 20.52 0.57
N GLY A 8 -7.23 20.12 1.29
CA GLY A 8 -7.16 18.94 2.16
C GLY A 8 -6.91 17.64 1.40
N ASP A 9 -7.46 17.50 0.19
CA ASP A 9 -7.28 16.30 -0.63
C ASP A 9 -5.90 16.25 -1.29
N VAL A 10 -5.29 17.41 -1.61
CA VAL A 10 -3.92 17.46 -2.14
C VAL A 10 -2.92 16.98 -1.09
N TYR A 11 -3.01 17.44 0.16
CA TYR A 11 -2.10 17.01 1.23
C TYR A 11 -2.24 15.52 1.54
N LYS A 12 -3.47 15.00 1.61
CA LYS A 12 -3.72 13.56 1.80
C LYS A 12 -3.08 12.73 0.70
N ARG A 13 -3.23 13.15 -0.57
CA ARG A 13 -2.61 12.48 -1.71
C ARG A 13 -1.09 12.53 -1.65
N GLN A 14 -0.49 13.66 -1.28
CA GLN A 14 0.96 13.80 -1.15
C GLN A 14 1.52 12.87 -0.08
N ILE A 15 0.88 12.78 1.09
CA ILE A 15 1.31 11.88 2.16
C ILE A 15 1.23 10.42 1.70
N LEU A 16 0.11 10.01 1.10
CA LEU A 16 -0.06 8.64 0.60
C LEU A 16 0.93 8.30 -0.51
N LEU A 17 1.21 9.23 -1.42
CA LEU A 17 2.22 9.06 -2.47
C LEU A 17 3.62 8.93 -1.86
N THR A 18 3.99 9.78 -0.90
CA THR A 18 5.30 9.73 -0.24
C THR A 18 5.51 8.40 0.47
N ILE A 19 4.52 7.93 1.23
CA ILE A 19 4.55 6.62 1.90
C ILE A 19 4.62 5.50 0.87
N GLY A 20 3.79 5.57 -0.18
CA GLY A 20 3.80 4.59 -1.27
C GLY A 20 5.16 4.48 -1.96
N PHE A 21 5.77 5.59 -2.33
CA PHE A 21 7.13 5.60 -2.91
C PHE A 21 8.18 5.07 -1.93
N GLY A 22 8.10 5.42 -0.65
CA GLY A 22 8.99 4.89 0.39
C GLY A 22 8.88 3.37 0.51
N LEU A 23 7.66 2.81 0.48
CA LEU A 23 7.42 1.38 0.51
C LEU A 23 7.92 0.67 -0.75
N LEU A 24 7.73 1.26 -1.93
CA LEU A 24 8.25 0.72 -3.18
C LEU A 24 9.79 0.69 -3.17
N ALA A 25 10.42 1.79 -2.74
CA ALA A 25 11.87 1.88 -2.60
C ALA A 25 12.40 0.85 -1.60
N TYR A 26 11.79 0.74 -0.40
CA TYR A 26 12.15 -0.25 0.60
C TYR A 26 12.02 -1.68 0.06
N SER A 27 10.89 -2.00 -0.58
CA SER A 27 10.64 -3.35 -1.11
C SER A 27 11.67 -3.75 -2.17
N LEU A 28 12.10 -2.79 -3.00
CA LEU A 28 13.10 -3.02 -4.04
C LEU A 28 14.51 -3.16 -3.47
N SER A 29 14.87 -2.34 -2.47
CA SER A 29 16.23 -2.30 -1.90
C SER A 29 16.49 -3.40 -0.89
N THR A 30 15.47 -3.91 -0.24
CA THR A 30 15.55 -4.75 0.96
C THR A 30 16.46 -5.99 0.80
N PHE A 31 16.37 -6.70 -0.33
CA PHE A 31 17.24 -7.83 -0.65
C PHE A 31 18.46 -7.42 -1.50
N ALA A 32 18.31 -6.37 -2.32
CA ALA A 32 19.38 -5.87 -3.15
C ALA A 32 20.55 -5.32 -2.32
N ASP A 33 20.26 -4.61 -1.24
CA ASP A 33 21.27 -4.06 -0.35
C ASP A 33 21.94 -5.16 0.49
N GLU A 34 21.17 -6.10 1.05
CA GLU A 34 21.73 -7.25 1.77
C GLU A 34 22.66 -8.10 0.89
N ARG A 35 22.38 -8.20 -0.41
CA ARG A 35 23.26 -8.88 -1.36
C ARG A 35 24.54 -8.11 -1.61
N LYS A 36 24.48 -6.78 -1.75
CA LYS A 36 25.65 -5.91 -1.92
C LYS A 36 26.57 -5.94 -0.70
N ASP A 37 26.00 -5.88 0.50
CA ASP A 37 26.73 -5.84 1.74
C ASP A 37 27.20 -7.23 2.22
N ARG A 38 26.90 -8.29 1.44
CA ARG A 38 27.18 -9.70 1.79
C ARG A 38 26.56 -10.14 3.13
N SER A 39 25.63 -9.37 3.67
CA SER A 39 24.95 -9.72 4.92
C SER A 39 24.07 -10.98 4.79
N LEU A 40 23.66 -11.32 3.57
CA LEU A 40 23.00 -12.61 3.29
C LEU A 40 23.84 -13.81 3.74
N ILE A 41 25.18 -13.76 3.61
CA ILE A 41 26.07 -14.83 4.06
C ILE A 41 26.04 -14.97 5.59
N PHE A 42 25.98 -13.83 6.29
CA PHE A 42 25.83 -13.81 7.75
C PHE A 42 24.47 -14.39 8.19
N TRP A 43 23.38 -14.00 7.54
CA TRP A 43 22.04 -14.51 7.87
C TRP A 43 21.94 -16.02 7.62
N ARG A 44 22.59 -16.55 6.58
CA ARG A 44 22.65 -17.99 6.30
C ARG A 44 23.42 -18.80 7.35
N SER A 45 24.29 -18.16 8.14
CA SER A 45 24.99 -18.82 9.26
C SER A 45 24.10 -18.99 10.51
N LEU A 46 22.97 -18.28 10.56
CA LEU A 46 22.00 -18.39 11.65
C LEU A 46 21.00 -19.52 11.35
N PRO A 47 20.46 -20.19 12.38
CA PRO A 47 19.46 -21.24 12.22
C PRO A 47 18.06 -20.66 11.90
N VAL A 48 17.97 -19.80 10.91
CA VAL A 48 16.74 -19.14 10.48
C VAL A 48 16.42 -19.59 9.05
N SER A 49 15.18 -20.01 8.80
CA SER A 49 14.79 -20.43 7.46
C SER A 49 14.62 -19.21 6.52
N ASP A 50 14.91 -19.41 5.21
CA ASP A 50 14.71 -18.38 4.19
C ASP A 50 13.26 -17.89 4.16
N LEU A 51 12.30 -18.79 4.40
CA LEU A 51 10.89 -18.41 4.51
C LEU A 51 10.64 -17.43 5.66
N THR A 52 11.24 -17.65 6.84
CA THR A 52 11.10 -16.74 7.97
C THR A 52 11.68 -15.37 7.65
N THR A 53 12.82 -15.34 6.96
CA THR A 53 13.46 -14.10 6.51
C THR A 53 12.57 -13.33 5.52
N VAL A 54 11.97 -14.00 4.55
CA VAL A 54 11.06 -13.36 3.59
C VAL A 54 9.79 -12.87 4.28
N LEU A 55 9.16 -13.72 5.11
CA LEU A 55 7.94 -13.36 5.82
C LEU A 55 8.13 -12.20 6.77
N SER A 56 9.27 -12.09 7.46
CA SER A 56 9.55 -10.95 8.35
C SER A 56 9.55 -9.62 7.58
N LYS A 57 10.08 -9.59 6.36
CA LYS A 57 10.09 -8.41 5.49
C LYS A 57 8.71 -8.09 4.93
N VAL A 58 7.95 -9.11 4.55
CA VAL A 58 6.55 -8.95 4.13
C VAL A 58 5.69 -8.42 5.29
N LEU A 59 5.85 -8.98 6.50
CA LEU A 59 5.16 -8.49 7.70
C LEU A 59 5.52 -7.05 8.04
N LEU A 60 6.76 -6.64 7.81
CA LEU A 60 7.16 -5.25 8.01
C LEU A 60 6.35 -4.32 7.11
N VAL A 61 6.19 -4.63 5.83
CA VAL A 61 5.41 -3.81 4.89
C VAL A 61 3.92 -3.83 5.23
N VAL A 62 3.36 -4.99 5.58
CA VAL A 62 1.91 -5.15 5.78
C VAL A 62 1.46 -4.70 7.16
N LEU A 63 2.29 -4.88 8.18
CA LEU A 63 1.90 -4.65 9.58
C LEU A 63 2.60 -3.45 10.19
N VAL A 64 3.95 -3.43 10.15
CA VAL A 64 4.75 -2.45 10.90
C VAL A 64 4.60 -1.06 10.28
N VAL A 65 4.66 -0.94 8.96
CA VAL A 65 4.55 0.36 8.30
C VAL A 65 3.18 1.01 8.53
N PRO A 66 2.02 0.34 8.31
CA PRO A 66 0.74 0.91 8.69
C PRO A 66 0.68 1.32 10.17
N LEU A 67 1.17 0.48 11.09
CA LEU A 67 1.22 0.80 12.52
C LEU A 67 2.05 2.06 12.83
N MET A 68 3.14 2.30 12.11
CA MET A 68 3.96 3.51 12.27
C MET A 68 3.27 4.75 11.68
N VAL A 69 2.50 4.59 10.60
CA VAL A 69 1.82 5.70 9.92
C VAL A 69 0.60 6.18 10.69
N ILE A 70 -0.14 5.28 11.34
CA ILE A 70 -1.38 5.59 12.09
C ILE A 70 -1.20 6.73 13.11
N PRO A 71 -0.20 6.70 14.03
CA PRO A 71 -0.01 7.77 14.99
C PRO A 71 0.22 9.14 14.35
N HIS A 72 0.92 9.17 13.21
CA HIS A 72 1.17 10.41 12.48
C HIS A 72 -0.10 10.99 11.87
N ILE A 73 -0.96 10.13 11.30
CA ILE A 73 -2.25 10.55 10.76
C ILE A 73 -3.15 11.08 11.87
N ILE A 74 -3.23 10.37 13.00
CA ILE A 74 -4.02 10.79 14.16
C ILE A 74 -3.52 12.15 14.69
N LEU A 75 -2.20 12.30 14.83
CA LEU A 75 -1.61 13.56 15.30
C LEU A 75 -1.95 14.73 14.35
N LEU A 76 -1.78 14.54 13.04
CA LEU A 76 -2.11 15.55 12.04
C LEU A 76 -3.60 15.91 12.06
N GLN A 77 -4.47 14.93 12.22
CA GLN A 77 -5.91 15.15 12.34
C GLN A 77 -6.26 15.93 13.60
N LEU A 78 -5.65 15.59 14.74
CA LEU A 78 -5.84 16.34 15.99
C LEU A 78 -5.39 17.79 15.86
N VAL A 79 -4.23 18.05 15.29
CA VAL A 79 -3.73 19.41 15.03
C VAL A 79 -4.69 20.18 14.12
N ALA A 80 -5.16 19.55 13.04
CA ALA A 80 -6.14 20.17 12.13
C ALA A 80 -7.46 20.48 12.84
N MET A 81 -7.96 19.59 13.66
CA MET A 81 -9.21 19.78 14.40
C MET A 81 -9.09 20.87 15.46
N ILE A 82 -7.98 20.94 16.20
CA ILE A 82 -7.72 22.00 17.18
C ILE A 82 -7.65 23.35 16.46
N SER A 83 -6.90 23.44 15.37
CA SER A 83 -6.76 24.65 14.58
C SER A 83 -8.10 25.12 14.01
N ALA A 84 -8.88 24.20 13.45
CA ALA A 84 -10.22 24.50 12.96
C ALA A 84 -11.18 24.95 14.08
N SER A 85 -11.15 24.27 15.23
CA SER A 85 -11.98 24.64 16.39
C SER A 85 -11.67 26.05 16.89
N ILE A 86 -10.40 26.41 16.98
CA ILE A 86 -9.96 27.78 17.35
C ILE A 86 -10.48 28.78 16.31
N PHE A 87 -10.24 28.52 15.02
CA PHE A 87 -10.65 29.41 13.93
C PHE A 87 -12.16 29.65 13.93
N PHE A 88 -12.98 28.61 14.02
CA PHE A 88 -14.45 28.74 14.00
C PHE A 88 -15.00 29.42 15.25
N THR A 89 -14.40 29.16 16.41
CA THR A 89 -14.82 29.81 17.67
C THR A 89 -14.45 31.30 17.67
N THR A 90 -13.26 31.69 17.20
CA THR A 90 -12.82 33.06 17.16
C THR A 90 -13.58 33.92 16.12
N ASN A 91 -14.21 33.30 15.14
CA ASN A 91 -15.04 33.96 14.14
C ASN A 91 -16.56 33.79 14.42
N ASP A 92 -16.95 33.34 15.61
CA ASP A 92 -18.35 33.15 16.05
C ASP A 92 -19.20 32.26 15.10
N ILE A 93 -18.54 31.31 14.39
CA ILE A 93 -19.23 30.45 13.43
C ILE A 93 -19.89 29.27 14.13
N VAL A 94 -19.15 28.58 15.02
CA VAL A 94 -19.61 27.43 15.80
C VAL A 94 -18.87 27.34 17.13
N SER A 95 -19.45 26.64 18.10
CA SER A 95 -18.79 26.38 19.38
C SER A 95 -17.59 25.46 19.24
N PHE A 96 -16.59 25.62 20.11
CA PHE A 96 -15.33 24.83 20.09
C PHE A 96 -15.60 23.31 20.07
N GLY A 97 -16.58 22.85 20.80
CA GLY A 97 -16.90 21.40 20.91
C GLY A 97 -17.60 20.79 19.69
N TRP A 98 -18.06 21.60 18.74
CA TRP A 98 -18.87 21.11 17.62
C TRP A 98 -18.14 20.11 16.72
N LEU A 99 -16.85 20.30 16.48
CA LEU A 99 -16.02 19.39 15.67
C LEU A 99 -15.64 18.09 16.38
N TRP A 100 -15.83 18.02 17.71
CA TRP A 100 -15.42 16.91 18.56
C TRP A 100 -16.55 15.90 18.80
N GLY A 101 -17.33 15.60 17.77
CA GLY A 101 -18.44 14.66 17.84
C GLY A 101 -18.00 13.20 17.98
N SER A 102 -18.97 12.32 18.26
CA SER A 102 -18.77 10.87 18.46
C SER A 102 -18.21 10.14 17.23
N TYR A 103 -18.15 10.77 16.09
CA TYR A 103 -17.67 10.18 14.82
C TYR A 103 -16.15 10.06 14.73
N ILE A 104 -15.38 10.76 15.56
CA ILE A 104 -13.90 10.79 15.48
C ILE A 104 -13.30 9.40 15.65
N LEU A 105 -13.75 8.65 16.66
CA LEU A 105 -13.26 7.29 16.90
C LEU A 105 -13.60 6.37 15.72
N THR A 106 -14.79 6.49 15.15
CA THR A 106 -15.22 5.73 13.99
C THR A 106 -14.34 6.04 12.78
N ASP A 107 -14.01 7.31 12.56
CA ASP A 107 -13.14 7.72 11.47
C ASP A 107 -11.70 7.21 11.65
N TRP A 108 -11.19 7.18 12.87
CA TRP A 108 -9.88 6.57 13.16
C TRP A 108 -9.86 5.08 12.85
N PHE A 109 -10.89 4.33 13.28
CA PHE A 109 -11.02 2.92 12.92
C PHE A 109 -11.07 2.71 11.40
N ARG A 110 -11.85 3.52 10.67
CA ARG A 110 -11.91 3.49 9.21
C ARG A 110 -10.54 3.71 8.57
N ILE A 111 -9.78 4.71 9.03
CA ILE A 111 -8.44 5.01 8.53
C ILE A 111 -7.50 3.81 8.75
N VAL A 112 -7.48 3.27 9.97
CA VAL A 112 -6.63 2.13 10.33
C VAL A 112 -6.91 0.93 9.43
N PHE A 113 -8.18 0.54 9.31
CA PHE A 113 -8.58 -0.61 8.49
C PHE A 113 -8.33 -0.37 7.00
N SER A 114 -8.56 0.86 6.51
CA SER A 114 -8.29 1.22 5.11
C SER A 114 -6.80 1.14 4.76
N LEU A 115 -5.90 1.50 5.69
CA LEU A 115 -4.46 1.37 5.49
C LEU A 115 -4.03 -0.10 5.40
N TRP A 116 -4.55 -0.96 6.27
CA TRP A 116 -4.26 -2.40 6.19
C TRP A 116 -4.87 -3.05 4.95
N ALA A 117 -6.11 -2.68 4.60
CA ALA A 117 -6.73 -3.12 3.36
C ALA A 117 -5.88 -2.74 2.15
N GLN A 118 -5.35 -1.50 2.11
CA GLN A 118 -4.45 -1.05 1.06
C GLN A 118 -3.13 -1.81 1.04
N ALA A 119 -2.51 -2.07 2.19
CA ALA A 119 -1.27 -2.82 2.25
C ALA A 119 -1.45 -4.26 1.72
N LEU A 120 -2.54 -4.92 2.08
CA LEU A 120 -2.89 -6.25 1.56
C LEU A 120 -3.26 -6.23 0.08
N TRP A 121 -3.98 -5.18 -0.37
CA TRP A 121 -4.33 -5.01 -1.77
C TRP A 121 -3.12 -4.85 -2.67
N SER A 122 -2.13 -4.05 -2.25
CA SER A 122 -0.89 -3.78 -2.98
C SER A 122 0.20 -4.83 -2.75
N LEU A 123 -0.04 -5.84 -1.93
CA LEU A 123 0.94 -6.87 -1.57
C LEU A 123 1.63 -7.53 -2.78
N PRO A 124 0.92 -7.91 -3.88
CA PRO A 124 1.57 -8.49 -5.05
C PRO A 124 2.67 -7.61 -5.64
N LEU A 125 2.48 -6.28 -5.62
CA LEU A 125 3.49 -5.33 -6.11
C LEU A 125 4.73 -5.31 -5.19
N PHE A 126 4.52 -5.27 -3.88
CA PHE A 126 5.62 -5.26 -2.92
C PHE A 126 6.47 -6.52 -2.99
N VAL A 127 5.84 -7.70 -3.02
CA VAL A 127 6.58 -8.96 -3.12
C VAL A 127 7.25 -9.14 -4.49
N TRP A 128 6.65 -8.60 -5.58
CA TRP A 128 7.29 -8.55 -6.88
C TRP A 128 8.58 -7.71 -6.86
N LEU A 129 8.55 -6.54 -6.24
CA LEU A 129 9.74 -5.69 -6.09
C LEU A 129 10.81 -6.37 -5.22
N MET A 130 10.41 -7.06 -4.15
CA MET A 130 11.31 -7.86 -3.33
C MET A 130 11.96 -8.97 -4.15
N LEU A 131 11.18 -9.69 -4.98
CA LEU A 131 11.71 -10.70 -5.90
C LEU A 131 12.74 -10.08 -6.86
N ALA A 132 12.42 -8.94 -7.49
CA ALA A 132 13.36 -8.25 -8.36
C ALA A 132 14.67 -7.88 -7.64
N GLY A 133 14.60 -7.48 -6.38
CA GLY A 133 15.75 -7.22 -5.51
C GLY A 133 16.61 -8.46 -5.26
N THR A 134 16.02 -9.67 -5.22
CA THR A 134 16.76 -10.91 -4.96
C THR A 134 17.56 -11.40 -6.15
N TYR A 135 17.02 -11.35 -7.38
CA TYR A 135 17.69 -11.95 -8.54
C TYR A 135 18.43 -10.94 -9.44
N ALA A 136 17.95 -9.69 -9.51
CA ALA A 136 18.48 -8.76 -10.51
C ALA A 136 19.74 -8.04 -10.03
N THR A 137 20.75 -7.95 -10.90
CA THR A 137 21.95 -7.13 -10.65
C THR A 137 21.62 -5.63 -10.66
N ARG A 138 20.58 -5.25 -11.44
CA ARG A 138 20.02 -3.90 -11.50
C ARG A 138 18.54 -4.00 -11.06
N PRO A 139 18.22 -3.80 -9.77
CA PRO A 139 16.90 -4.07 -9.22
C PRO A 139 15.76 -3.33 -9.93
N ILE A 140 15.98 -2.06 -10.30
CA ILE A 140 14.98 -1.26 -11.03
C ILE A 140 14.65 -1.88 -12.39
N ALA A 141 15.68 -2.27 -13.15
CA ALA A 141 15.49 -2.91 -14.45
C ALA A 141 14.80 -4.28 -14.29
N GLY A 142 15.20 -5.06 -13.28
CA GLY A 142 14.58 -6.34 -12.94
C GLY A 142 13.12 -6.22 -12.52
N ALA A 143 12.74 -5.10 -11.90
CA ALA A 143 11.35 -4.83 -11.53
C ALA A 143 10.47 -4.41 -12.72
N ILE A 144 11.01 -3.66 -13.67
CA ILE A 144 10.25 -3.04 -14.76
C ILE A 144 10.22 -3.92 -16.01
N ILE A 145 11.36 -4.49 -16.42
CA ILE A 145 11.46 -5.19 -17.71
C ILE A 145 10.51 -6.40 -17.80
N PRO A 146 10.45 -7.34 -16.84
CA PRO A 146 9.60 -8.51 -16.99
C PRO A 146 8.11 -8.20 -17.08
N PRO A 147 7.50 -7.31 -16.23
CA PRO A 147 6.11 -6.92 -16.42
C PRO A 147 5.84 -6.26 -17.77
N VAL A 148 6.74 -5.38 -18.24
CA VAL A 148 6.59 -4.72 -19.54
C VAL A 148 6.62 -5.75 -20.67
N VAL A 149 7.55 -6.71 -20.63
CA VAL A 149 7.62 -7.79 -21.60
C VAL A 149 6.34 -8.62 -21.58
N LEU A 150 5.82 -8.97 -20.40
CA LEU A 150 4.57 -9.72 -20.26
C LEU A 150 3.39 -8.96 -20.85
N ILE A 151 3.26 -7.66 -20.57
CA ILE A 151 2.19 -6.81 -21.13
C ILE A 151 2.28 -6.78 -22.68
N VAL A 152 3.48 -6.61 -23.22
CA VAL A 152 3.68 -6.57 -24.68
C VAL A 152 3.36 -7.91 -25.32
N LEU A 153 3.82 -9.02 -24.73
CA LEU A 153 3.52 -10.37 -25.21
C LEU A 153 2.03 -10.69 -25.14
N GLU A 154 1.38 -10.36 -24.03
CA GLU A 154 -0.06 -10.54 -23.87
C GLU A 154 -0.84 -9.79 -24.96
N ARG A 155 -0.46 -8.54 -25.21
CA ARG A 155 -1.13 -7.70 -26.22
C ARG A 155 -0.96 -8.22 -27.63
N ILE A 156 0.23 -8.78 -27.96
CA ILE A 156 0.51 -9.35 -29.28
C ILE A 156 -0.19 -10.70 -29.47
N ILE A 157 -0.15 -11.58 -28.47
CA ILE A 157 -0.63 -12.97 -28.60
C ILE A 157 -2.14 -13.05 -28.34
N PHE A 158 -2.59 -12.48 -27.24
CA PHE A 158 -3.98 -12.64 -26.76
C PHE A 158 -4.87 -11.43 -27.06
N LYS A 159 -4.31 -10.28 -27.46
CA LYS A 159 -5.01 -9.01 -27.69
C LYS A 159 -5.78 -8.52 -26.45
N THR A 160 -5.34 -8.90 -25.26
CA THR A 160 -5.91 -8.50 -23.96
C THR A 160 -4.96 -7.55 -23.24
N ASN A 161 -5.41 -6.92 -22.15
CA ASN A 161 -4.61 -6.03 -21.30
C ASN A 161 -4.70 -6.48 -19.83
N THR A 162 -4.94 -7.75 -19.55
CA THR A 162 -5.22 -8.27 -18.21
C THR A 162 -4.08 -8.01 -17.22
N VAL A 163 -2.82 -8.17 -17.69
CA VAL A 163 -1.63 -7.91 -16.84
C VAL A 163 -1.52 -6.42 -16.51
N LEU A 164 -1.76 -5.55 -17.51
CA LEU A 164 -1.72 -4.11 -17.30
C LEU A 164 -2.81 -3.67 -16.32
N GLU A 165 -4.05 -4.09 -16.53
CA GLU A 165 -5.18 -3.81 -15.65
C GLU A 165 -4.95 -4.34 -14.24
N PHE A 166 -4.36 -5.53 -14.09
CA PHE A 166 -4.00 -6.07 -12.79
C PHE A 166 -3.01 -5.15 -12.06
N ILE A 167 -1.97 -4.66 -12.74
CA ILE A 167 -0.96 -3.77 -12.15
C ILE A 167 -1.58 -2.41 -11.81
N GLU A 168 -2.33 -1.80 -12.72
CA GLU A 168 -2.99 -0.51 -12.53
C GLU A 168 -3.95 -0.54 -11.33
N ASN A 169 -4.77 -1.59 -11.23
CA ASN A 169 -5.67 -1.80 -10.11
C ASN A 169 -4.92 -1.94 -8.76
N ARG A 170 -3.70 -2.50 -8.75
CA ARG A 170 -2.90 -2.68 -7.54
C ARG A 170 -2.10 -1.44 -7.14
N VAL A 171 -1.71 -0.60 -8.10
CA VAL A 171 -1.10 0.71 -7.85
C VAL A 171 -2.13 1.69 -7.32
N GLY A 172 -3.38 1.58 -7.79
CA GLY A 172 -4.49 2.39 -7.32
C GLY A 172 -4.93 2.05 -5.89
N PHE A 173 -5.74 2.95 -5.33
CA PHE A 173 -6.39 2.67 -4.05
C PHE A 173 -7.45 1.56 -4.25
N TRP A 174 -7.51 0.60 -3.34
CA TRP A 174 -8.38 -0.59 -3.47
C TRP A 174 -9.86 -0.25 -3.75
N SER A 175 -10.37 0.84 -3.18
CA SER A 175 -11.76 1.29 -3.40
C SER A 175 -12.04 1.82 -4.81
N ARG A 176 -11.01 2.00 -5.65
CA ARG A 176 -11.15 2.43 -7.06
C ARG A 176 -11.11 1.27 -8.05
N ALA A 177 -10.82 0.05 -7.59
CA ALA A 177 -10.82 -1.10 -8.47
C ALA A 177 -12.22 -1.31 -9.07
N ASP A 178 -12.28 -1.72 -10.34
CA ASP A 178 -13.55 -1.94 -11.07
C ASP A 178 -14.49 -2.96 -10.43
N SER A 179 -13.97 -3.72 -9.47
CA SER A 179 -14.73 -4.66 -8.64
C SER A 179 -15.67 -3.99 -7.63
N PHE A 180 -15.56 -2.67 -7.44
CA PHE A 180 -16.35 -1.92 -6.48
C PHE A 180 -17.31 -0.96 -7.20
N PRO A 181 -18.50 -0.66 -6.64
CA PRO A 181 -19.46 0.25 -7.23
C PRO A 181 -18.80 1.62 -7.55
N LYS A 182 -18.96 2.10 -8.78
CA LYS A 182 -18.37 3.34 -9.31
C LYS A 182 -18.79 4.63 -8.57
N GLU A 183 -19.65 4.53 -7.61
CA GLU A 183 -20.07 5.63 -6.72
C GLU A 183 -18.91 6.15 -5.84
N TYR A 184 -17.80 5.41 -5.77
CA TYR A 184 -16.63 5.69 -4.94
C TYR A 184 -15.50 6.44 -5.67
N ASN A 185 -15.81 7.27 -6.66
CA ASN A 185 -14.80 8.06 -7.40
C ASN A 185 -14.06 9.14 -6.57
N GLU A 186 -14.47 9.35 -5.32
CA GLU A 186 -13.75 10.20 -4.38
C GLU A 186 -13.04 9.31 -3.34
N ILE A 187 -11.92 9.78 -2.80
CA ILE A 187 -11.29 9.20 -1.60
C ILE A 187 -12.27 9.44 -0.43
N ARG A 188 -13.39 8.77 -0.44
CA ARG A 188 -14.26 8.70 0.73
C ARG A 188 -13.54 7.87 1.77
N VAL A 189 -13.62 8.30 2.99
CA VAL A 189 -13.34 7.44 4.15
C VAL A 189 -14.35 6.29 4.03
N VAL A 190 -13.82 5.15 3.62
CA VAL A 190 -14.61 3.96 3.29
C VAL A 190 -15.28 3.45 4.56
N ASP A 191 -16.52 3.06 4.47
CA ASP A 191 -17.22 2.51 5.64
C ASP A 191 -16.62 1.13 6.00
N ILE A 192 -16.68 0.73 7.26
CA ILE A 192 -16.15 -0.58 7.71
C ILE A 192 -16.81 -1.72 6.92
N SER A 193 -18.08 -1.56 6.54
CA SER A 193 -18.80 -2.50 5.67
C SER A 193 -18.12 -2.70 4.30
N ASP A 194 -17.52 -1.66 3.74
CA ASP A 194 -16.87 -1.72 2.43
C ASP A 194 -15.58 -2.53 2.45
N ILE A 195 -14.92 -2.59 3.61
CA ILE A 195 -13.73 -3.43 3.82
C ILE A 195 -14.10 -4.91 3.73
N PHE A 196 -15.28 -5.28 4.21
CA PHE A 196 -15.78 -6.66 4.04
C PHE A 196 -16.05 -6.99 2.57
N LEU A 197 -16.46 -6.01 1.74
CA LEU A 197 -16.58 -6.19 0.30
C LEU A 197 -15.23 -6.49 -0.36
N LEU A 198 -14.12 -5.93 0.15
CA LEU A 198 -12.78 -6.26 -0.32
C LEU A 198 -12.50 -7.77 -0.20
N PHE A 199 -12.78 -8.35 0.97
CA PHE A 199 -12.56 -9.78 1.23
C PHE A 199 -13.50 -10.68 0.42
N SER A 200 -14.65 -10.19 -0.02
CA SER A 200 -15.56 -10.93 -0.91
C SER A 200 -15.18 -10.83 -2.39
N SER A 201 -14.27 -9.92 -2.76
CA SER A 201 -13.88 -9.73 -4.16
C SER A 201 -12.93 -10.82 -4.63
N GLN A 202 -13.23 -11.41 -5.80
CA GLN A 202 -12.34 -12.39 -6.45
C GLN A 202 -10.95 -11.78 -6.75
N ALA A 203 -10.91 -10.50 -7.14
CA ALA A 203 -9.68 -9.80 -7.44
C ALA A 203 -8.72 -9.76 -6.24
N PHE A 204 -9.24 -9.59 -5.02
CA PHE A 204 -8.43 -9.64 -3.79
C PHE A 204 -7.71 -10.98 -3.64
N TRP A 205 -8.45 -12.09 -3.75
CA TRP A 205 -7.89 -13.44 -3.57
C TRP A 205 -6.91 -13.83 -4.67
N ILE A 206 -7.14 -13.39 -5.91
CA ILE A 206 -6.16 -13.54 -7.01
C ILE A 206 -4.85 -12.84 -6.64
N GLY A 207 -4.92 -11.64 -6.05
CA GLY A 207 -3.73 -10.93 -5.58
C GLY A 207 -2.99 -11.64 -4.45
N ILE A 208 -3.72 -12.15 -3.46
CA ILE A 208 -3.12 -12.93 -2.36
C ILE A 208 -2.45 -14.20 -2.89
N PHE A 209 -3.12 -14.93 -3.79
CA PHE A 209 -2.55 -16.12 -4.42
C PHE A 209 -1.28 -15.80 -5.22
N ALA A 210 -1.31 -14.76 -6.05
CA ALA A 210 -0.15 -14.28 -6.78
C ALA A 210 1.01 -13.92 -5.84
N SER A 211 0.71 -13.27 -4.72
CA SER A 211 1.72 -12.94 -3.69
C SER A 211 2.36 -14.18 -3.09
N MET A 212 1.58 -15.21 -2.78
CA MET A 212 2.10 -16.48 -2.25
C MET A 212 3.04 -17.17 -3.25
N VAL A 213 2.68 -17.19 -4.54
CA VAL A 213 3.53 -17.76 -5.60
C VAL A 213 4.85 -16.99 -5.72
N ILE A 214 4.79 -15.66 -5.68
CA ILE A 214 5.98 -14.81 -5.74
C ILE A 214 6.87 -15.00 -4.50
N ILE A 215 6.29 -15.09 -3.29
CA ILE A 215 7.02 -15.39 -2.05
C ILE A 215 7.74 -16.74 -2.15
N ALA A 216 7.07 -17.77 -2.66
CA ALA A 216 7.71 -19.05 -2.91
C ALA A 216 8.89 -18.94 -3.90
N GLY A 217 8.74 -18.11 -4.94
CA GLY A 217 9.82 -17.77 -5.87
C GLY A 217 11.00 -17.07 -5.18
N ILE A 218 10.76 -16.14 -4.27
CA ILE A 218 11.83 -15.48 -3.48
C ILE A 218 12.59 -16.51 -2.64
N VAL A 219 11.86 -17.35 -1.91
CA VAL A 219 12.45 -18.41 -1.07
C VAL A 219 13.28 -19.36 -1.92
N TYR A 220 12.78 -19.77 -3.09
CA TYR A 220 13.52 -20.62 -4.02
C TYR A 220 14.82 -19.94 -4.50
N VAL A 221 14.78 -18.68 -4.93
CA VAL A 221 15.97 -17.95 -5.36
C VAL A 221 16.98 -17.78 -4.23
N LEU A 222 16.52 -17.57 -2.99
CA LEU A 222 17.42 -17.48 -1.84
C LEU A 222 18.04 -18.82 -1.47
N SER A 223 17.38 -19.95 -1.76
CA SER A 223 17.92 -21.29 -1.47
C SER A 223 19.01 -21.77 -2.43
N LEU A 224 19.13 -21.11 -3.61
CA LEU A 224 20.17 -21.38 -4.60
C LEU A 224 21.53 -20.77 -4.18
#